data_c0175ab862220429f967925bc747bc64
#
_entry.id   c0175ab862220429f967925bc747bc64
#
_cell.length_a   1.000
_cell.length_b   1.000
_cell.length_c   1.000
_cell.angle_alpha   90.00
_cell.angle_beta   90.00
_cell.angle_gamma   90.00
#
_symmetry.space_group_name_H-M   'P 1'
#
loop_
_entity.id
_entity.type
_entity.pdbx_description
1 polymer ?
#
loop_
_entity_poly.entity_id
_entity_poly.type
_entity_poly.pdbx_seq_one_letter_code
_entity_poly.pdbx_strand_id
1 'polypeptide(L)'
;GAPRPAHTHVVMHLDPTITAAAEDLWFVDPRTFGEVVVFDPGNLAAELPELASMGPDPIAEGLTLQQLRTIVRTRARQLKPMLLDQHVIAGIGNIYADEILHAARLRPDRLSDELSTTSERRLHRSIHEVLTGAVAAGGTTLPDTQYVDLFGDWGSYQHELRVYGRAGERCMTCGTGWVRRTVSAQRSTHFCPRCQR
;
A
#
# COMPACT_ATOMS: atom_id res chain seq x y z
N GLY A 1 5.46 6.39 33.44
CA GLY A 1 5.16 6.28 32.02
C GLY A 1 6.22 5.42 31.32
N ALA A 2 5.89 4.84 30.19
CA ALA A 2 6.85 4.12 29.36
C ALA A 2 7.99 5.07 28.89
N PRO A 3 9.22 4.60 28.71
CA PRO A 3 10.30 5.43 28.19
C PRO A 3 9.97 5.86 26.76
N ARG A 4 10.27 7.13 26.44
CA ARG A 4 10.06 7.68 25.10
C ARG A 4 10.87 6.88 24.06
N PRO A 5 10.26 6.39 22.97
CA PRO A 5 11.00 5.70 21.91
C PRO A 5 12.07 6.57 21.26
N ALA A 6 13.15 5.95 20.80
CA ALA A 6 14.12 6.62 19.94
C ALA A 6 13.42 7.16 18.68
N HIS A 7 13.94 8.25 18.11
CA HIS A 7 13.37 8.91 16.93
C HIS A 7 11.94 9.48 17.12
N THR A 8 11.53 9.77 18.36
CA THR A 8 10.32 10.55 18.63
C THR A 8 10.56 12.02 18.30
N HIS A 9 9.86 12.53 17.31
CA HIS A 9 10.00 13.92 16.83
C HIS A 9 8.94 14.85 17.41
N VAL A 10 7.73 14.35 17.65
CA VAL A 10 6.62 15.12 18.24
C VAL A 10 5.97 14.30 19.35
N VAL A 11 5.60 14.96 20.42
CA VAL A 11 4.76 14.42 21.49
C VAL A 11 3.52 15.31 21.61
N MET A 12 2.35 14.73 21.48
CA MET A 12 1.07 15.39 21.66
C MET A 12 0.48 14.90 22.98
N HIS A 13 0.32 15.79 23.94
CA HIS A 13 -0.35 15.49 25.21
C HIS A 13 -1.85 15.49 24.98
N LEU A 14 -2.50 14.39 25.28
CA LEU A 14 -3.93 14.19 25.07
C LEU A 14 -4.70 14.60 26.34
N ASP A 15 -5.81 15.28 26.16
CA ASP A 15 -6.70 15.59 27.25
C ASP A 15 -7.42 14.30 27.74
N PRO A 16 -7.32 13.94 29.02
CA PRO A 16 -7.96 12.74 29.56
C PRO A 16 -9.49 12.76 29.45
N THR A 17 -10.11 13.92 29.19
CA THR A 17 -11.53 14.02 28.89
C THR A 17 -11.89 13.54 27.48
N ILE A 18 -10.92 13.50 26.57
CA ILE A 18 -11.09 13.05 25.17
C ILE A 18 -10.80 11.55 25.06
N THR A 19 -9.78 11.07 25.77
CA THR A 19 -9.44 9.64 25.80
C THR A 19 -8.87 9.24 27.16
N ALA A 20 -9.44 8.20 27.75
CA ALA A 20 -8.90 7.57 28.96
C ALA A 20 -7.81 6.52 28.64
N ALA A 21 -7.56 6.23 27.35
CA ALA A 21 -6.70 5.13 26.93
C ALA A 21 -5.22 5.50 26.84
N ALA A 22 -4.89 6.80 26.67
CA ALA A 22 -3.51 7.25 26.55
C ALA A 22 -3.36 8.69 27.00
N GLU A 23 -2.21 9.01 27.62
CA GLU A 23 -1.85 10.38 28.00
C GLU A 23 -1.12 11.12 26.87
N ASP A 24 -0.35 10.39 26.05
CA ASP A 24 0.47 10.94 25.00
C ASP A 24 0.29 10.18 23.67
N LEU A 25 0.32 10.92 22.58
CA LEU A 25 0.49 10.39 21.23
C LEU A 25 1.89 10.80 20.73
N TRP A 26 2.68 9.82 20.35
CA TRP A 26 4.06 10.02 19.89
C TRP A 26 4.19 9.86 18.39
N PHE A 27 4.75 10.87 17.71
CA PHE A 27 5.18 10.76 16.33
C PHE A 27 6.63 10.26 16.28
N VAL A 28 6.78 8.98 15.91
CA VAL A 28 8.06 8.28 15.85
C VAL A 28 8.40 7.99 14.39
N ASP A 29 9.48 8.60 13.88
CA ASP A 29 9.90 8.42 12.49
C ASP A 29 11.42 8.23 12.36
N PRO A 30 11.90 6.98 12.35
CA PRO A 30 13.33 6.68 12.20
C PRO A 30 13.92 7.10 10.86
N ARG A 31 13.09 7.27 9.83
CA ARG A 31 13.54 7.63 8.47
C ARG A 31 13.38 9.09 8.13
N THR A 32 12.72 9.87 8.98
CA THR A 32 12.49 11.31 8.80
C THR A 32 11.79 11.67 7.48
N PHE A 33 10.84 10.86 7.04
CA PHE A 33 10.02 11.10 5.84
C PHE A 33 8.64 11.62 6.15
N GLY A 34 8.19 11.46 7.39
CA GLY A 34 6.87 11.87 7.82
C GLY A 34 6.83 13.35 8.21
N GLU A 35 5.64 13.91 8.13
CA GLU A 35 5.35 15.28 8.55
C GLU A 35 4.14 15.29 9.49
N VAL A 36 4.12 16.26 10.39
CA VAL A 36 2.96 16.59 11.21
C VAL A 36 2.53 18.00 10.85
N VAL A 37 1.37 18.13 10.25
CA VAL A 37 0.85 19.40 9.74
C VAL A 37 -0.51 19.67 10.36
N VAL A 38 -0.72 20.93 10.78
CA VAL A 38 -2.03 21.43 11.20
C VAL A 38 -2.57 22.28 10.05
N PHE A 39 -3.77 21.99 9.59
CA PHE A 39 -4.39 22.71 8.48
C PHE A 39 -5.88 22.91 8.70
N ASP A 40 -6.48 23.87 8.00
CA ASP A 40 -7.93 24.06 7.95
C ASP A 40 -8.54 23.10 6.92
N PRO A 41 -9.40 22.12 7.33
CA PRO A 41 -10.06 21.22 6.38
C PRO A 41 -10.88 21.94 5.29
N GLY A 42 -11.39 23.13 5.59
CA GLY A 42 -12.09 23.98 4.60
C GLY A 42 -11.18 24.57 3.52
N ASN A 43 -9.86 24.54 3.73
CA ASN A 43 -8.87 25.14 2.83
C ASN A 43 -7.81 24.13 2.35
N LEU A 44 -8.14 22.83 2.36
CA LEU A 44 -7.23 21.72 2.06
C LEU A 44 -6.44 21.91 0.77
N ALA A 45 -7.10 22.33 -0.31
CA ALA A 45 -6.48 22.46 -1.62
C ALA A 45 -5.38 23.55 -1.67
N ALA A 46 -5.48 24.59 -0.85
CA ALA A 46 -4.49 25.66 -0.78
C ALA A 46 -3.36 25.33 0.21
N GLU A 47 -3.66 24.66 1.32
CA GLU A 47 -2.70 24.38 2.39
C GLU A 47 -1.94 23.07 2.18
N LEU A 48 -2.60 22.05 1.62
CA LEU A 48 -2.04 20.71 1.37
C LEU A 48 -2.41 20.22 -0.05
N PRO A 49 -1.88 20.85 -1.11
CA PRO A 49 -2.22 20.50 -2.49
C PRO A 49 -1.85 19.05 -2.85
N GLU A 50 -0.82 18.48 -2.23
CA GLU A 50 -0.43 17.07 -2.43
C GLU A 50 -1.54 16.14 -1.95
N LEU A 51 -2.12 16.39 -0.77
CA LEU A 51 -3.22 15.59 -0.23
C LEU A 51 -4.51 15.80 -1.04
N ALA A 52 -4.79 17.04 -1.43
CA ALA A 52 -5.98 17.37 -2.23
C ALA A 52 -5.96 16.75 -3.64
N SER A 53 -4.76 16.46 -4.18
CA SER A 53 -4.57 15.87 -5.51
C SER A 53 -4.40 14.35 -5.52
N MET A 54 -4.56 13.67 -4.37
CA MET A 54 -4.51 12.21 -4.31
C MET A 54 -5.66 11.59 -5.13
N GLY A 55 -5.36 10.43 -5.72
CA GLY A 55 -6.36 9.61 -6.38
C GLY A 55 -7.33 8.97 -5.38
N PRO A 56 -8.38 8.26 -5.86
CA PRO A 56 -9.35 7.60 -4.99
C PRO A 56 -8.66 6.56 -4.10
N ASP A 57 -9.05 6.54 -2.81
CA ASP A 57 -8.67 5.47 -1.88
C ASP A 57 -9.59 4.27 -2.09
N PRO A 58 -9.04 3.08 -2.46
CA PRO A 58 -9.85 1.89 -2.73
C PRO A 58 -10.65 1.38 -1.53
N ILE A 59 -10.23 1.69 -0.31
CA ILE A 59 -10.87 1.19 0.93
C ILE A 59 -11.78 2.25 1.53
N ALA A 60 -11.31 3.49 1.70
CA ALA A 60 -12.07 4.54 2.36
C ALA A 60 -13.23 5.06 1.48
N GLU A 61 -12.97 5.27 0.20
CA GLU A 61 -13.94 5.83 -0.75
C GLU A 61 -14.56 4.75 -1.65
N GLY A 62 -13.85 3.64 -1.81
CA GLY A 62 -14.17 2.60 -2.77
C GLY A 62 -13.73 2.96 -4.19
N LEU A 63 -13.05 2.03 -4.85
CA LEU A 63 -12.66 2.14 -6.25
C LEU A 63 -13.60 1.30 -7.11
N THR A 64 -14.44 1.94 -7.91
CA THR A 64 -15.33 1.21 -8.82
C THR A 64 -14.58 0.65 -10.03
N LEU A 65 -15.10 -0.43 -10.62
CA LEU A 65 -14.56 -0.99 -11.86
C LEU A 65 -14.52 0.04 -13.01
N GLN A 66 -15.49 0.95 -13.06
CA GLN A 66 -15.54 1.98 -14.08
C GLN A 66 -14.43 3.02 -13.90
N GLN A 67 -14.18 3.46 -12.68
CA GLN A 67 -13.05 4.34 -12.36
C GLN A 67 -11.72 3.67 -12.72
N LEU A 68 -11.51 2.41 -12.31
CA LEU A 68 -10.29 1.68 -12.68
C LEU A 68 -10.12 1.59 -14.20
N ARG A 69 -11.19 1.31 -14.95
CA ARG A 69 -11.16 1.30 -16.43
C ARG A 69 -10.73 2.64 -17.02
N THR A 70 -11.27 3.72 -16.50
CA THR A 70 -10.84 5.06 -16.93
C THR A 70 -9.36 5.26 -16.66
N ILE A 71 -8.89 4.93 -15.46
CA ILE A 71 -7.47 5.06 -15.07
C ILE A 71 -6.55 4.28 -16.01
N VAL A 72 -6.80 2.98 -16.21
CA VAL A 72 -5.90 2.12 -17.01
C VAL A 72 -5.88 2.47 -18.49
N ARG A 73 -6.94 3.10 -19.02
CA ARG A 73 -7.08 3.45 -20.43
C ARG A 73 -6.69 4.89 -20.78
N THR A 74 -6.62 5.77 -19.79
CA THR A 74 -6.31 7.19 -20.04
C THR A 74 -4.89 7.39 -20.56
N ARG A 75 -3.93 6.60 -20.09
CA ARG A 75 -2.53 6.69 -20.49
C ARG A 75 -1.84 5.35 -20.34
N ALA A 76 -1.12 4.93 -21.40
CA ALA A 76 -0.26 3.75 -21.36
C ALA A 76 0.84 3.92 -20.30
N ARG A 77 0.80 3.08 -19.25
CA ARG A 77 1.78 3.05 -18.15
C ARG A 77 2.02 1.61 -17.73
N GLN A 78 3.23 1.29 -17.32
CA GLN A 78 3.46 -0.01 -16.67
C GLN A 78 2.60 -0.12 -15.40
N LEU A 79 2.02 -1.30 -15.17
CA LEU A 79 1.04 -1.51 -14.09
C LEU A 79 1.60 -1.22 -12.71
N LYS A 80 2.83 -1.66 -12.40
CA LYS A 80 3.38 -1.42 -11.07
C LYS A 80 3.64 0.05 -10.79
N PRO A 81 4.34 0.83 -11.65
CA PRO A 81 4.46 2.27 -11.46
C PRO A 81 3.12 2.99 -11.37
N MET A 82 2.11 2.54 -12.12
CA MET A 82 0.76 3.11 -12.06
C MET A 82 0.11 2.88 -10.68
N LEU A 83 0.20 1.65 -10.13
CA LEU A 83 -0.36 1.34 -8.82
C LEU A 83 0.35 2.05 -7.66
N LEU A 84 1.64 2.40 -7.83
CA LEU A 84 2.42 3.12 -6.82
C LEU A 84 2.19 4.64 -6.84
N ASP A 85 1.57 5.15 -7.89
CA ASP A 85 1.32 6.60 -8.04
C ASP A 85 0.10 7.00 -7.23
N GLN A 86 0.33 7.68 -6.11
CA GLN A 86 -0.71 8.09 -5.17
C GLN A 86 -1.71 9.10 -5.77
N HIS A 87 -1.35 9.80 -6.85
CA HIS A 87 -2.28 10.66 -7.60
C HIS A 87 -3.21 9.86 -8.54
N VAL A 88 -2.92 8.59 -8.75
CA VAL A 88 -3.72 7.69 -9.61
C VAL A 88 -4.63 6.81 -8.77
N ILE A 89 -4.08 6.14 -7.77
CA ILE A 89 -4.80 5.34 -6.78
C ILE A 89 -4.07 5.51 -5.45
N ALA A 90 -4.73 6.07 -4.45
CA ALA A 90 -4.13 6.28 -3.14
C ALA A 90 -4.00 4.98 -2.34
N GLY A 91 -3.09 4.96 -1.37
CA GLY A 91 -2.96 3.90 -0.36
C GLY A 91 -2.23 2.62 -0.80
N ILE A 92 -1.85 2.47 -2.06
CA ILE A 92 -1.14 1.28 -2.53
C ILE A 92 0.37 1.49 -2.40
N GLY A 93 1.00 0.72 -1.50
CA GLY A 93 2.45 0.70 -1.31
C GLY A 93 3.14 -0.44 -2.07
N ASN A 94 4.48 -0.50 -1.96
CA ASN A 94 5.33 -1.43 -2.72
C ASN A 94 4.99 -2.91 -2.47
N ILE A 95 4.68 -3.29 -1.25
CA ILE A 95 4.32 -4.65 -0.86
C ILE A 95 3.02 -5.05 -1.55
N TYR A 96 1.99 -4.25 -1.35
CA TYR A 96 0.66 -4.56 -1.86
C TYR A 96 0.55 -4.45 -3.38
N ALA A 97 1.33 -3.58 -4.03
CA ALA A 97 1.40 -3.54 -5.49
C ALA A 97 1.87 -4.87 -6.09
N ASP A 98 2.91 -5.51 -5.50
CA ASP A 98 3.38 -6.82 -5.95
C ASP A 98 2.33 -7.91 -5.71
N GLU A 99 1.70 -7.94 -4.54
CA GLU A 99 0.68 -8.93 -4.17
C GLU A 99 -0.59 -8.80 -5.01
N ILE A 100 -1.06 -7.57 -5.25
CA ILE A 100 -2.20 -7.26 -6.12
C ILE A 100 -1.94 -7.78 -7.55
N LEU A 101 -0.77 -7.46 -8.12
CA LEU A 101 -0.42 -7.90 -9.47
C LEU A 101 -0.26 -9.41 -9.53
N HIS A 102 0.24 -10.06 -8.47
CA HIS A 102 0.30 -11.51 -8.41
C HIS A 102 -1.11 -12.15 -8.35
N ALA A 103 -2.00 -11.66 -7.50
CA ALA A 103 -3.39 -12.11 -7.40
C ALA A 103 -4.15 -11.90 -8.72
N ALA A 104 -3.93 -10.76 -9.39
CA ALA A 104 -4.50 -10.46 -10.71
C ALA A 104 -3.86 -11.26 -11.85
N ARG A 105 -2.74 -11.98 -11.63
CA ARG A 105 -1.96 -12.70 -12.64
C ARG A 105 -1.46 -11.79 -13.77
N LEU A 106 -1.06 -10.58 -13.41
CA LEU A 106 -0.56 -9.56 -14.32
C LEU A 106 0.92 -9.28 -14.08
N ARG A 107 1.69 -9.16 -15.15
CA ARG A 107 3.10 -8.76 -15.04
C ARG A 107 3.22 -7.31 -14.57
N PRO A 108 4.21 -6.99 -13.71
CA PRO A 108 4.44 -5.62 -13.25
C PRO A 108 4.78 -4.61 -14.36
N ASP A 109 5.43 -5.09 -15.42
CA ASP A 109 5.89 -4.31 -16.57
C ASP A 109 4.87 -4.23 -17.73
N ARG A 110 3.72 -4.92 -17.61
CA ARG A 110 2.66 -4.87 -18.62
C ARG A 110 2.06 -3.47 -18.69
N LEU A 111 1.74 -3.03 -19.92
CA LEU A 111 1.07 -1.74 -20.12
C LEU A 111 -0.42 -1.80 -19.71
N SER A 112 -0.88 -0.73 -19.09
CA SER A 112 -2.24 -0.65 -18.54
C SER A 112 -3.32 -0.63 -19.60
N ASP A 113 -3.07 0.01 -20.74
CA ASP A 113 -4.01 0.12 -21.86
C ASP A 113 -4.13 -1.18 -22.68
N GLU A 114 -3.21 -2.13 -22.49
CA GLU A 114 -3.28 -3.47 -23.11
C GLU A 114 -4.15 -4.46 -22.30
N LEU A 115 -4.77 -4.03 -21.22
CA LEU A 115 -5.58 -4.91 -20.41
C LEU A 115 -6.89 -5.28 -21.10
N SER A 116 -7.15 -6.58 -21.19
CA SER A 116 -8.49 -7.07 -21.56
C SER A 116 -9.50 -6.76 -20.46
N THR A 117 -10.78 -6.68 -20.81
CA THR A 117 -11.89 -6.52 -19.85
C THR A 117 -11.84 -7.53 -18.70
N THR A 118 -11.42 -8.76 -18.98
CA THR A 118 -11.25 -9.81 -17.96
C THR A 118 -10.07 -9.47 -17.01
N SER A 119 -8.98 -8.94 -17.56
CA SER A 119 -7.80 -8.53 -16.76
C SER A 119 -8.13 -7.30 -15.89
N GLU A 120 -8.88 -6.34 -16.40
CA GLU A 120 -9.37 -5.18 -15.65
C GLU A 120 -10.23 -5.62 -14.45
N ARG A 121 -11.18 -6.55 -14.66
CA ARG A 121 -12.02 -7.09 -13.58
C ARG A 121 -11.18 -7.83 -12.53
N ARG A 122 -10.18 -8.62 -12.94
CA ARG A 122 -9.28 -9.30 -12.01
C ARG A 122 -8.46 -8.30 -11.21
N LEU A 123 -7.88 -7.30 -11.87
CA LEU A 123 -7.10 -6.25 -11.19
C LEU A 123 -7.96 -5.53 -10.16
N HIS A 124 -9.14 -5.08 -10.54
CA HIS A 124 -10.10 -4.43 -9.64
C HIS A 124 -10.39 -5.29 -8.40
N ARG A 125 -10.78 -6.55 -8.61
CA ARG A 125 -11.06 -7.48 -7.51
C ARG A 125 -9.84 -7.69 -6.62
N SER A 126 -8.65 -7.89 -7.21
CA SER A 126 -7.42 -8.11 -6.45
C SER A 126 -6.98 -6.90 -5.64
N ILE A 127 -7.24 -5.67 -6.11
CA ILE A 127 -7.01 -4.46 -5.31
C ILE A 127 -7.84 -4.53 -4.02
N HIS A 128 -9.15 -4.77 -4.14
CA HIS A 128 -10.02 -4.84 -2.97
C HIS A 128 -9.69 -6.02 -2.05
N GLU A 129 -9.50 -7.23 -2.58
CA GLU A 129 -9.24 -8.43 -1.77
C GLU A 129 -7.94 -8.29 -0.97
N VAL A 130 -6.85 -7.87 -1.62
CA VAL A 130 -5.54 -7.72 -0.96
C VAL A 130 -5.56 -6.62 0.08
N LEU A 131 -6.09 -5.44 -0.25
CA LEU A 131 -6.11 -4.32 0.69
C LEU A 131 -7.05 -4.56 1.86
N THR A 132 -8.25 -5.10 1.62
CA THR A 132 -9.18 -5.46 2.71
C THR A 132 -8.58 -6.52 3.63
N GLY A 133 -7.94 -7.55 3.07
CA GLY A 133 -7.23 -8.55 3.85
C GLY A 133 -6.09 -7.97 4.68
N ALA A 134 -5.33 -7.03 4.10
CA ALA A 134 -4.25 -6.35 4.79
C ALA A 134 -4.75 -5.48 5.96
N VAL A 135 -5.82 -4.72 5.76
CA VAL A 135 -6.45 -3.92 6.82
C VAL A 135 -6.98 -4.82 7.95
N ALA A 136 -7.69 -5.90 7.59
CA ALA A 136 -8.22 -6.85 8.57
C ALA A 136 -7.11 -7.55 9.40
N ALA A 137 -5.91 -7.70 8.83
CA ALA A 137 -4.74 -8.27 9.50
C ALA A 137 -3.87 -7.24 10.26
N GLY A 138 -4.32 -5.98 10.39
CA GLY A 138 -3.54 -4.91 11.02
C GLY A 138 -2.31 -4.48 10.22
N GLY A 139 -2.27 -4.77 8.90
CA GLY A 139 -1.15 -4.44 8.03
C GLY A 139 -0.03 -5.49 8.02
N THR A 140 1.13 -5.10 7.45
CA THR A 140 2.32 -5.94 7.32
C THR A 140 3.44 -5.39 8.19
N THR A 141 3.81 -6.10 9.24
CA THR A 141 5.03 -5.80 10.01
C THR A 141 6.18 -6.66 9.51
N LEU A 142 7.17 -6.05 8.90
CA LEU A 142 8.38 -6.73 8.44
C LEU A 142 9.38 -6.90 9.60
N PRO A 143 10.46 -7.72 9.43
CA PRO A 143 11.46 -7.94 10.49
C PRO A 143 12.14 -6.68 11.01
N ASP A 144 12.10 -5.57 10.27
CA ASP A 144 12.58 -4.27 10.74
C ASP A 144 11.66 -3.59 11.76
N THR A 145 10.46 -4.16 12.01
CA THR A 145 9.45 -3.74 12.99
C THR A 145 9.04 -2.26 12.94
N GLN A 146 9.22 -1.61 11.79
CA GLN A 146 8.96 -0.17 11.64
C GLN A 146 7.48 0.17 11.48
N TYR A 147 6.65 -0.80 11.09
CA TYR A 147 5.22 -0.62 10.89
C TYR A 147 4.46 -1.40 11.97
N VAL A 148 3.90 -0.68 12.89
CA VAL A 148 3.03 -1.17 13.97
C VAL A 148 1.77 -0.29 14.00
N ASP A 149 0.74 -0.75 14.67
CA ASP A 149 -0.46 0.06 14.87
C ASP A 149 -0.26 1.16 15.93
N LEU A 150 -1.33 1.91 16.23
CA LEU A 150 -1.31 3.01 17.19
C LEU A 150 -0.92 2.56 18.61
N PHE A 151 -1.15 1.30 18.96
CA PHE A 151 -0.85 0.71 20.26
C PHE A 151 0.51 0.00 20.31
N GLY A 152 1.21 -0.07 19.18
CA GLY A 152 2.48 -0.78 19.02
C GLY A 152 2.32 -2.26 18.69
N ASP A 153 1.11 -2.70 18.35
CA ASP A 153 0.83 -4.07 17.98
C ASP A 153 1.26 -4.36 16.52
N TRP A 154 1.72 -5.57 16.29
CA TRP A 154 2.20 -6.02 14.99
C TRP A 154 1.05 -6.46 14.11
N GLY A 155 1.07 -6.02 12.86
CA GLY A 155 0.25 -6.62 11.84
C GLY A 155 0.66 -8.05 11.54
N SER A 156 -0.24 -8.82 10.93
CA SER A 156 -0.03 -10.24 10.63
C SER A 156 -0.08 -10.59 9.14
N TYR A 157 -0.29 -9.63 8.25
CA TYR A 157 -0.44 -9.89 6.81
C TYR A 157 0.84 -10.40 6.13
N GLN A 158 2.02 -10.27 6.74
CA GLN A 158 3.27 -10.85 6.24
C GLN A 158 3.18 -12.37 6.03
N HIS A 159 2.30 -13.08 6.75
CA HIS A 159 2.08 -14.50 6.59
C HIS A 159 1.26 -14.87 5.35
N GLU A 160 0.57 -13.90 4.77
CA GLU A 160 -0.24 -14.04 3.55
C GLU A 160 0.52 -13.68 2.26
N LEU A 161 1.73 -13.12 2.38
CA LEU A 161 2.52 -12.68 1.22
C LEU A 161 2.88 -13.85 0.30
N ARG A 162 2.55 -13.70 -0.97
CA ARG A 162 2.74 -14.75 -2.00
C ARG A 162 4.01 -14.56 -2.82
N VAL A 163 4.45 -13.32 -3.01
CA VAL A 163 5.63 -13.00 -3.84
C VAL A 163 6.57 -12.00 -3.18
N TYR A 164 6.06 -11.01 -2.43
CA TYR A 164 6.92 -9.99 -1.85
C TYR A 164 7.92 -10.60 -0.83
N GLY A 165 9.21 -10.24 -0.99
CA GLY A 165 10.30 -10.76 -0.14
C GLY A 165 10.72 -12.20 -0.43
N ARG A 166 10.05 -12.90 -1.37
CA ARG A 166 10.21 -14.35 -1.60
C ARG A 166 11.03 -14.69 -2.85
N ALA A 167 11.92 -13.79 -3.27
CA ALA A 167 12.78 -14.02 -4.43
C ALA A 167 13.62 -15.30 -4.27
N GLY A 168 13.63 -16.15 -5.31
CA GLY A 168 14.32 -17.43 -5.30
C GLY A 168 13.55 -18.58 -4.63
N GLU A 169 12.32 -18.33 -4.17
CA GLU A 169 11.44 -19.38 -3.64
C GLU A 169 10.47 -19.90 -4.71
N ARG A 170 9.95 -21.11 -4.50
CA ARG A 170 8.87 -21.63 -5.35
C ARG A 170 7.59 -20.83 -5.13
N CYS A 171 6.94 -20.48 -6.25
CA CYS A 171 5.66 -19.79 -6.21
C CYS A 171 4.60 -20.67 -5.53
N MET A 172 4.02 -20.19 -4.43
CA MET A 172 2.98 -20.91 -3.67
C MET A 172 1.71 -21.12 -4.49
N THR A 173 1.43 -20.25 -5.46
CA THR A 173 0.19 -20.33 -6.27
C THR A 173 0.25 -21.41 -7.35
N CYS A 174 1.37 -21.57 -8.06
CA CYS A 174 1.48 -22.57 -9.12
C CYS A 174 2.36 -23.78 -8.78
N GLY A 175 3.09 -23.74 -7.67
CA GLY A 175 3.97 -24.81 -7.21
C GLY A 175 5.20 -25.11 -8.09
N THR A 176 5.28 -24.48 -9.28
CA THR A 176 6.25 -24.88 -10.33
C THR A 176 7.10 -23.71 -10.82
N GLY A 177 6.62 -22.47 -10.73
CA GLY A 177 7.39 -21.27 -11.02
C GLY A 177 8.27 -20.86 -9.83
N TRP A 178 9.27 -20.03 -10.10
CA TRP A 178 10.13 -19.40 -9.10
C TRP A 178 9.80 -17.91 -9.04
N VAL A 179 9.68 -17.36 -7.85
CA VAL A 179 9.53 -15.92 -7.66
C VAL A 179 10.82 -15.23 -8.08
N ARG A 180 10.70 -14.23 -8.93
CA ARG A 180 11.83 -13.40 -9.38
C ARG A 180 11.76 -12.03 -8.73
N ARG A 181 12.94 -11.43 -8.54
CA ARG A 181 13.10 -10.04 -8.14
C ARG A 181 13.68 -9.24 -9.30
N THR A 182 13.12 -8.08 -9.54
CA THR A 182 13.60 -7.05 -10.47
C THR A 182 13.44 -5.68 -9.83
N VAL A 183 13.73 -4.62 -10.58
CA VAL A 183 13.51 -3.23 -10.17
C VAL A 183 12.55 -2.59 -11.16
N SER A 184 11.53 -1.91 -10.65
CA SER A 184 10.59 -1.09 -11.42
C SER A 184 10.34 0.21 -10.65
N ALA A 185 10.41 1.37 -11.32
CA ALA A 185 10.30 2.69 -10.70
C ALA A 185 11.16 2.84 -9.42
N GLN A 186 12.43 2.40 -9.49
CA GLN A 186 13.40 2.41 -8.38
C GLN A 186 12.96 1.59 -7.14
N ARG A 187 11.93 0.75 -7.26
CA ARG A 187 11.44 -0.12 -6.20
C ARG A 187 11.69 -1.58 -6.52
N SER A 188 12.07 -2.37 -5.50
CA SER A 188 12.13 -3.82 -5.65
C SER A 188 10.76 -4.36 -6.03
N THR A 189 10.75 -5.29 -6.97
CA THR A 189 9.54 -5.84 -7.57
C THR A 189 9.64 -7.36 -7.59
N HIS A 190 8.67 -8.03 -6.99
CA HIS A 190 8.65 -9.48 -6.87
C HIS A 190 7.46 -10.04 -7.66
N PHE A 191 7.69 -11.06 -8.47
CA PHE A 191 6.63 -11.67 -9.27
C PHE A 191 6.96 -13.10 -9.67
N CYS A 192 5.94 -13.89 -9.99
CA CYS A 192 6.10 -15.21 -10.59
C CYS A 192 5.89 -15.13 -12.11
N PRO A 193 6.91 -15.31 -12.95
CA PRO A 193 6.77 -15.19 -14.40
C PRO A 193 5.89 -16.28 -15.03
N ARG A 194 5.58 -17.34 -14.28
CA ARG A 194 4.67 -18.39 -14.73
C ARG A 194 3.20 -18.06 -14.48
N CYS A 195 2.89 -17.44 -13.32
CA CYS A 195 1.53 -17.04 -12.99
C CYS A 195 1.11 -15.74 -13.67
N GLN A 196 2.04 -14.80 -13.79
CA GLN A 196 1.81 -13.43 -14.25
C GLN A 196 2.26 -13.31 -15.71
N ARG A 197 1.32 -12.92 -16.57
CA ARG A 197 1.51 -12.82 -18.01
C ARG A 197 1.01 -11.46 -18.52
#